data_62e29521ce39b0bd29b222752ccb681c
#
_entry.id   62e29521ce39b0bd29b222752ccb681c
#
_cell.length_a   1.000
_cell.length_b   1.000
_cell.length_c   1.000
_cell.angle_alpha   90.00
_cell.angle_beta   90.00
_cell.angle_gamma   90.00
#
_symmetry.space_group_name_H-M   'P 1'
#
loop_
_entity.id
_entity.type
_entity.pdbx_description
1 polymer ?
#
loop_
_entity_poly.entity_id
_entity_poly.type
_entity_poly.pdbx_seq_one_letter_code
_entity_poly.pdbx_strand_id
1 'polypeptide(L)'
;MTGGDNPLQKPRALSARRLVLLATVAGLGLGTAFVAPQINPHTGSALAQNVSQQAVTVPRPVGFADIVEKVKPAVISVRVTMDGNSQTTGLDGQDASPFPPGSQMERFFRRFGVPDGGENPNQRTPRVTGQGSGFFISADGYAVTNNHVVEKATTVQVTADDGKTYTAKVIGTDSRSDLALIKVEGRNDFPYAKLADNNPRIGDWVLAVGNPFGLGGTVTAGIVSARGRDIGAGPYDDFIQIDAPVNKGNSGGPTFDVDGNVIGVNTAIFSPSGGSVGIAFAIPADTVKTVITQLKDHGSVTRGWIGVQIQPVTPEIAESLGLKQTGGALVADAQPDGPAAKAGVESGSVITSVNGAPVNDARDLAKKIGALAPGAAVKLGLLSNGAEKTVTVTLGELPEQREARADTPAPDSDTGRLGLTLAPAGSVGGAGSQGVVVTRVEADGLAAQAGFKTGDVILDIGGKMVGNPADVRKALADARGQGKRNVLMRVKSSGATKFVAMPLGRA
;
A
#
# COMPACT_ATOMS: atom_id res chain seq x y z
N MET A 1 -61.99 25.47 -46.31
CA MET A 1 -61.25 26.04 -47.42
C MET A 1 -59.80 25.80 -47.17
N THR A 2 -59.31 25.09 -48.02
CA THR A 2 -58.05 24.76 -48.72
C THR A 2 -57.11 23.95 -47.85
N GLY A 3 -56.81 22.69 -48.07
CA GLY A 3 -56.46 22.06 -49.36
C GLY A 3 -54.95 22.12 -49.48
N GLY A 4 -54.19 21.13 -49.00
CA GLY A 4 -52.71 21.07 -49.10
C GLY A 4 -52.28 19.61 -49.32
N ASP A 5 -51.93 19.33 -50.56
CA ASP A 5 -51.61 18.03 -51.13
C ASP A 5 -50.36 17.43 -50.48
N ASN A 6 -50.43 16.15 -50.19
CA ASN A 6 -49.29 15.33 -49.76
C ASN A 6 -48.70 14.59 -50.97
N PRO A 7 -47.46 14.82 -51.43
CA PRO A 7 -46.89 14.13 -52.59
C PRO A 7 -46.46 12.70 -52.21
N LEU A 8 -47.00 11.75 -52.95
CA LEU A 8 -46.73 10.32 -52.98
C LEU A 8 -45.22 10.06 -53.13
N GLN A 9 -44.61 9.42 -52.14
CA GLN A 9 -43.23 8.90 -52.23
C GLN A 9 -43.17 7.70 -53.18
N LYS A 10 -42.40 7.81 -54.24
CA LYS A 10 -42.07 6.72 -55.17
C LYS A 10 -41.26 5.62 -54.43
N PRO A 11 -41.51 4.32 -54.71
CA PRO A 11 -40.77 3.23 -54.08
C PRO A 11 -39.29 3.26 -54.54
N ARG A 12 -38.38 3.23 -53.59
CA ARG A 12 -36.93 3.12 -53.83
C ARG A 12 -36.59 1.71 -54.29
N ALA A 13 -36.07 1.59 -55.54
CA ALA A 13 -35.49 0.33 -56.06
C ALA A 13 -34.34 -0.18 -55.16
N LEU A 14 -34.37 -1.46 -54.81
CA LEU A 14 -33.33 -2.14 -54.07
C LEU A 14 -32.01 -2.14 -54.87
N SER A 15 -30.91 -1.78 -54.22
CA SER A 15 -29.58 -1.77 -54.86
C SER A 15 -29.15 -3.18 -55.30
N ALA A 16 -28.41 -3.30 -56.40
CA ALA A 16 -27.92 -4.58 -56.95
C ALA A 16 -27.24 -5.50 -55.93
N ARG A 17 -26.57 -4.92 -54.91
CA ARG A 17 -25.94 -5.67 -53.80
C ARG A 17 -26.95 -6.40 -52.89
N ARG A 18 -28.15 -5.86 -52.69
CA ARG A 18 -29.21 -6.52 -51.89
C ARG A 18 -29.91 -7.64 -52.67
N LEU A 19 -30.00 -7.53 -53.98
CA LEU A 19 -30.52 -8.61 -54.85
C LEU A 19 -29.56 -9.80 -54.90
N VAL A 20 -28.23 -9.57 -54.93
CA VAL A 20 -27.24 -10.66 -54.91
C VAL A 20 -27.24 -11.39 -53.57
N LEU A 21 -27.43 -10.67 -52.45
CA LEU A 21 -27.53 -11.30 -51.11
C LEU A 21 -28.75 -12.15 -50.94
N LEU A 22 -29.93 -11.73 -51.50
CA LEU A 22 -31.15 -12.49 -51.47
C LEU A 22 -31.05 -13.75 -52.37
N ALA A 23 -30.37 -13.66 -53.53
CA ALA A 23 -30.14 -14.81 -54.43
C ALA A 23 -29.20 -15.85 -53.81
N THR A 24 -28.16 -15.44 -53.03
CA THR A 24 -27.28 -16.37 -52.37
C THR A 24 -27.93 -17.10 -51.19
N VAL A 25 -28.82 -16.45 -50.44
CA VAL A 25 -29.56 -17.11 -49.35
C VAL A 25 -30.62 -18.10 -49.93
N ALA A 26 -31.27 -17.77 -51.04
CA ALA A 26 -32.19 -18.69 -51.70
C ALA A 26 -31.46 -19.87 -52.38
N GLY A 27 -30.27 -19.67 -52.93
CA GLY A 27 -29.45 -20.74 -53.51
C GLY A 27 -28.90 -21.75 -52.50
N LEU A 28 -28.55 -21.30 -51.29
CA LEU A 28 -28.12 -22.18 -50.19
C LEU A 28 -29.30 -22.98 -49.59
N GLY A 29 -30.52 -22.47 -49.65
CA GLY A 29 -31.70 -23.16 -49.16
C GLY A 29 -32.17 -24.30 -50.09
N LEU A 30 -31.88 -24.23 -51.39
CA LEU A 30 -32.25 -25.28 -52.37
C LEU A 30 -31.20 -26.39 -52.53
N GLY A 31 -29.95 -26.12 -52.15
CA GLY A 31 -28.84 -27.11 -52.22
C GLY A 31 -28.90 -28.17 -51.10
N THR A 32 -29.62 -27.96 -50.03
CA THR A 32 -29.70 -28.90 -48.91
C THR A 32 -30.90 -29.84 -48.94
N ALA A 33 -31.76 -29.75 -50.00
CA ALA A 33 -32.97 -30.58 -50.10
C ALA A 33 -32.75 -31.96 -50.74
N PHE A 34 -31.51 -32.32 -51.17
CA PHE A 34 -31.27 -33.59 -51.92
C PHE A 34 -30.34 -34.61 -51.28
N VAL A 35 -29.96 -34.43 -50.00
CA VAL A 35 -29.31 -35.48 -49.22
C VAL A 35 -30.02 -35.65 -47.90
N ALA A 36 -31.15 -36.34 -47.93
CA ALA A 36 -31.83 -36.80 -46.73
C ALA A 36 -31.35 -38.22 -46.37
N PRO A 37 -30.55 -38.35 -45.27
CA PRO A 37 -30.62 -39.62 -44.53
C PRO A 37 -32.01 -39.73 -43.91
N GLN A 38 -32.62 -40.86 -44.00
CA GLN A 38 -33.90 -41.20 -43.35
C GLN A 38 -33.81 -40.95 -41.86
N ILE A 39 -34.22 -39.79 -41.42
CA ILE A 39 -34.40 -39.51 -40.00
C ILE A 39 -35.80 -39.95 -39.65
N ASN A 40 -35.91 -41.07 -38.94
CA ASN A 40 -37.15 -41.47 -38.30
C ASN A 40 -37.68 -40.31 -37.45
N PRO A 41 -38.92 -39.84 -37.63
CA PRO A 41 -39.53 -38.88 -36.76
C PRO A 41 -39.90 -39.55 -35.43
N HIS A 42 -38.90 -39.74 -34.55
CA HIS A 42 -39.27 -39.84 -33.16
C HIS A 42 -39.76 -38.45 -32.74
N THR A 43 -41.06 -38.31 -32.67
CA THR A 43 -41.73 -37.24 -31.97
C THR A 43 -41.38 -37.30 -30.49
N GLY A 44 -40.16 -36.97 -30.18
CA GLY A 44 -39.76 -36.65 -28.83
C GLY A 44 -40.22 -35.23 -28.55
N SER A 45 -41.33 -35.08 -27.84
CA SER A 45 -41.70 -33.81 -27.18
C SER A 45 -40.42 -33.28 -26.52
N ALA A 46 -40.01 -32.05 -26.81
CA ALA A 46 -38.97 -31.37 -26.07
C ALA A 46 -39.49 -31.23 -24.63
N LEU A 47 -39.29 -32.27 -23.83
CA LEU A 47 -39.53 -32.18 -22.40
C LEU A 47 -38.57 -31.13 -21.87
N ALA A 48 -39.15 -30.06 -21.31
CA ALA A 48 -38.37 -29.06 -20.56
C ALA A 48 -37.55 -29.85 -19.52
N GLN A 49 -36.26 -30.02 -19.78
CA GLN A 49 -35.36 -30.70 -18.83
C GLN A 49 -35.21 -29.77 -17.63
N ASN A 50 -35.50 -30.31 -16.45
CA ASN A 50 -35.27 -29.62 -15.20
C ASN A 50 -33.74 -29.53 -15.01
N VAL A 51 -33.16 -28.40 -15.40
CA VAL A 51 -31.69 -28.12 -15.26
C VAL A 51 -31.21 -28.28 -13.83
N SER A 52 -32.08 -28.14 -12.83
CA SER A 52 -31.74 -28.37 -11.41
C SER A 52 -31.43 -29.85 -11.11
N GLN A 53 -31.98 -30.81 -11.89
CA GLN A 53 -31.65 -32.23 -11.71
C GLN A 53 -30.32 -32.62 -12.35
N GLN A 54 -29.86 -31.91 -13.38
CA GLN A 54 -28.52 -32.14 -13.95
C GLN A 54 -27.41 -31.56 -13.08
N ALA A 55 -27.69 -30.56 -12.23
CA ALA A 55 -26.74 -29.99 -11.28
C ALA A 55 -26.38 -30.94 -10.12
N VAL A 56 -27.16 -32.02 -9.89
CA VAL A 56 -26.92 -32.98 -8.79
C VAL A 56 -25.70 -33.88 -9.04
N THR A 57 -25.25 -34.00 -10.29
CA THR A 57 -24.06 -34.82 -10.65
C THR A 57 -22.75 -34.01 -10.70
N VAL A 58 -22.81 -32.69 -10.59
CA VAL A 58 -21.62 -31.84 -10.41
C VAL A 58 -21.24 -31.91 -8.92
N PRO A 59 -19.98 -32.26 -8.57
CA PRO A 59 -19.54 -32.17 -7.18
C PRO A 59 -19.94 -30.78 -6.66
N ARG A 60 -20.71 -30.73 -5.56
CA ARG A 60 -21.07 -29.44 -4.94
C ARG A 60 -19.78 -28.65 -4.75
N PRO A 61 -19.71 -27.39 -5.16
CA PRO A 61 -18.58 -26.56 -4.80
C PRO A 61 -18.37 -26.74 -3.30
N VAL A 62 -17.12 -27.03 -2.90
CA VAL A 62 -16.78 -27.30 -1.50
C VAL A 62 -17.24 -26.07 -0.69
N GLY A 63 -18.23 -26.27 0.18
CA GLY A 63 -18.68 -25.21 1.08
C GLY A 63 -17.59 -24.93 2.10
N PHE A 64 -17.54 -23.73 2.63
CA PHE A 64 -16.55 -23.33 3.64
C PHE A 64 -17.00 -23.64 5.08
N ALA A 65 -18.17 -24.24 5.26
CA ALA A 65 -18.77 -24.46 6.59
C ALA A 65 -17.84 -25.23 7.54
N ASP A 66 -17.29 -26.35 7.07
CA ASP A 66 -16.41 -27.21 7.87
C ASP A 66 -15.12 -26.51 8.30
N ILE A 67 -14.56 -25.67 7.40
CA ILE A 67 -13.37 -24.87 7.71
C ILE A 67 -13.72 -23.80 8.73
N VAL A 68 -14.83 -23.10 8.52
CA VAL A 68 -15.31 -22.04 9.42
C VAL A 68 -15.55 -22.60 10.84
N GLU A 69 -16.22 -23.74 10.96
CA GLU A 69 -16.45 -24.39 12.25
C GLU A 69 -15.13 -24.71 12.97
N LYS A 70 -14.12 -25.15 12.24
CA LYS A 70 -12.79 -25.49 12.76
C LYS A 70 -11.99 -24.25 13.21
N VAL A 71 -11.99 -23.15 12.42
CA VAL A 71 -11.08 -22.02 12.65
C VAL A 71 -11.69 -20.89 13.50
N LYS A 72 -13.02 -20.73 13.47
CA LYS A 72 -13.75 -19.69 14.18
C LYS A 72 -13.48 -19.64 15.67
N PRO A 73 -13.34 -20.78 16.42
CA PRO A 73 -13.04 -20.76 17.84
C PRO A 73 -11.72 -20.09 18.22
N ALA A 74 -10.78 -19.97 17.26
CA ALA A 74 -9.51 -19.27 17.50
C ALA A 74 -9.63 -17.75 17.36
N VAL A 75 -10.74 -17.22 16.80
CA VAL A 75 -10.91 -15.80 16.48
C VAL A 75 -11.60 -15.08 17.62
N ILE A 76 -11.06 -13.94 18.03
CA ILE A 76 -11.46 -13.18 19.21
C ILE A 76 -11.90 -11.77 18.84
N SER A 77 -12.78 -11.21 19.67
CA SER A 77 -13.03 -9.76 19.72
C SER A 77 -12.04 -9.11 20.66
N VAL A 78 -11.43 -8.01 20.22
CA VAL A 78 -10.52 -7.20 21.04
C VAL A 78 -11.19 -5.87 21.31
N ARG A 79 -11.41 -5.56 22.60
CA ARG A 79 -11.97 -4.30 23.05
C ARG A 79 -10.94 -3.58 23.93
N VAL A 80 -10.71 -2.31 23.67
CA VAL A 80 -9.78 -1.50 24.43
C VAL A 80 -10.48 -0.31 25.07
N THR A 81 -10.02 0.07 26.25
CA THR A 81 -10.42 1.32 26.90
C THR A 81 -9.22 2.25 26.90
N MET A 82 -9.43 3.50 26.53
CA MET A 82 -8.41 4.55 26.50
C MET A 82 -8.78 5.61 27.55
N ASP A 83 -7.81 6.12 28.30
CA ASP A 83 -8.03 7.22 29.22
C ASP A 83 -8.21 8.52 28.45
N GLY A 84 -9.36 9.20 28.65
CA GLY A 84 -9.71 10.46 28.01
C GLY A 84 -8.84 11.67 28.41
N ASN A 85 -7.74 11.46 29.15
CA ASN A 85 -6.84 12.51 29.63
C ASN A 85 -5.56 12.65 28.81
N SER A 86 -5.51 12.14 27.58
CA SER A 86 -4.47 12.55 26.63
C SER A 86 -4.74 14.01 26.30
N GLN A 87 -4.10 14.91 27.02
CA GLN A 87 -4.08 16.35 26.71
C GLN A 87 -3.73 16.50 25.24
N THR A 88 -4.73 16.82 24.42
CA THR A 88 -4.53 17.55 23.18
C THR A 88 -3.95 18.89 23.57
N THR A 89 -2.63 18.98 23.70
CA THR A 89 -1.94 20.25 23.76
C THR A 89 -2.19 20.95 22.43
N GLY A 90 -3.11 21.88 22.51
CA GLY A 90 -3.57 22.92 21.65
C GLY A 90 -2.98 23.03 20.26
N LEU A 91 -3.85 23.18 19.40
CA LEU A 91 -4.08 24.02 18.24
C LEU A 91 -4.64 23.14 17.12
N ASP A 92 -5.90 23.43 16.81
CA ASP A 92 -6.65 22.95 15.63
C ASP A 92 -6.85 21.44 15.49
N GLY A 93 -7.98 20.98 15.90
CA GLY A 93 -8.81 19.81 15.62
C GLY A 93 -8.43 18.82 14.51
N GLN A 94 -7.16 18.41 14.41
CA GLN A 94 -6.71 17.36 13.51
C GLN A 94 -6.16 16.21 14.35
N ASP A 95 -6.97 15.14 14.44
CA ASP A 95 -6.59 13.87 15.04
C ASP A 95 -5.27 13.38 14.43
N ALA A 96 -4.24 13.26 15.26
CA ALA A 96 -2.95 12.73 14.84
C ALA A 96 -3.12 11.24 14.49
N SER A 97 -3.19 10.93 13.19
CA SER A 97 -3.14 9.57 12.68
C SER A 97 -1.74 8.99 12.87
N PRO A 98 -1.57 7.73 13.28
CA PRO A 98 -0.28 7.06 13.33
C PRO A 98 0.33 6.82 11.93
N PHE A 99 -0.39 7.12 10.89
CA PHE A 99 0.03 6.91 9.49
C PHE A 99 0.43 8.22 8.82
N PRO A 100 1.33 8.18 7.79
CA PRO A 100 1.77 9.36 7.07
C PRO A 100 0.59 10.19 6.53
N PRO A 101 0.63 11.54 6.67
CA PRO A 101 -0.45 12.41 6.19
C PRO A 101 -0.73 12.21 4.71
N GLY A 102 -2.01 12.03 4.34
CA GLY A 102 -2.44 11.81 2.96
C GLY A 102 -2.35 10.35 2.49
N SER A 103 -1.81 9.42 3.30
CA SER A 103 -1.82 7.98 2.98
C SER A 103 -3.24 7.42 2.94
N GLN A 104 -3.44 6.31 2.23
CA GLN A 104 -4.73 5.62 2.23
C GLN A 104 -5.11 5.11 3.61
N MET A 105 -4.10 4.72 4.39
CA MET A 105 -4.24 4.23 5.75
C MET A 105 -4.66 5.35 6.71
N GLU A 106 -4.08 6.55 6.60
CA GLU A 106 -4.51 7.72 7.37
C GLU A 106 -5.97 8.07 7.07
N ARG A 107 -6.37 8.09 5.78
CA ARG A 107 -7.76 8.34 5.36
C ARG A 107 -8.73 7.29 5.89
N PHE A 108 -8.33 6.03 5.90
CA PHE A 108 -9.08 4.94 6.51
C PHE A 108 -9.22 5.17 8.02
N PHE A 109 -8.12 5.47 8.71
CA PHE A 109 -8.09 5.67 10.16
C PHE A 109 -8.92 6.89 10.60
N ARG A 110 -8.78 8.04 9.92
CA ARG A 110 -9.62 9.23 10.17
C ARG A 110 -11.11 8.94 10.04
N ARG A 111 -11.48 8.14 9.06
CA ARG A 111 -12.89 7.85 8.78
C ARG A 111 -13.46 6.78 9.70
N PHE A 112 -12.61 5.94 10.28
CA PHE A 112 -13.03 4.73 10.98
C PHE A 112 -12.44 4.55 12.38
N GLY A 113 -11.45 5.33 12.78
CA GLY A 113 -10.68 5.14 14.00
C GLY A 113 -11.30 5.68 15.28
N VAL A 114 -12.24 6.64 15.22
CA VAL A 114 -12.87 7.24 16.40
C VAL A 114 -14.39 7.29 16.21
N PRO A 115 -15.20 6.71 17.10
CA PRO A 115 -16.63 6.97 17.15
C PRO A 115 -16.86 8.41 17.59
N ASP A 116 -17.60 9.17 16.80
CA ASP A 116 -18.09 10.49 17.14
C ASP A 116 -18.94 10.42 18.42
N GLY A 117 -18.34 10.79 19.55
CA GLY A 117 -19.03 10.83 20.84
C GLY A 117 -19.82 12.12 20.92
N GLY A 118 -21.13 12.03 20.71
CA GLY A 118 -22.05 13.15 20.87
C GLY A 118 -21.85 13.87 22.20
N GLU A 119 -21.70 15.18 22.14
CA GLU A 119 -21.50 16.08 23.26
C GLU A 119 -22.64 15.99 24.27
N ASN A 120 -22.32 15.56 25.48
CA ASN A 120 -23.16 15.77 26.65
C ASN A 120 -22.29 16.42 27.76
N PRO A 121 -22.48 17.71 28.11
CA PRO A 121 -21.52 18.49 28.89
C PRO A 121 -21.42 18.15 30.38
N ASN A 122 -22.07 17.10 30.87
CA ASN A 122 -22.20 16.86 32.31
C ASN A 122 -21.80 15.45 32.78
N GLN A 123 -20.98 14.72 32.04
CA GLN A 123 -20.49 13.41 32.47
C GLN A 123 -18.96 13.32 32.46
N ARG A 124 -18.44 12.76 33.56
CA ARG A 124 -17.04 12.34 33.80
C ARG A 124 -16.34 11.89 32.52
N THR A 125 -15.12 12.35 32.29
CA THR A 125 -14.20 12.04 31.16
C THR A 125 -14.67 10.89 30.27
N PRO A 126 -15.00 11.12 28.98
CA PRO A 126 -15.50 10.07 28.11
C PRO A 126 -14.40 9.01 27.94
N ARG A 127 -14.66 7.79 28.39
CA ARG A 127 -13.82 6.65 28.08
C ARG A 127 -14.01 6.32 26.59
N VAL A 128 -13.04 6.64 25.77
CA VAL A 128 -13.05 6.25 24.35
C VAL A 128 -12.80 4.73 24.29
N THR A 129 -13.68 4.01 23.60
CA THR A 129 -13.57 2.55 23.47
C THR A 129 -13.21 2.21 22.04
N GLY A 130 -12.03 1.64 21.81
CA GLY A 130 -11.64 1.05 20.52
C GLY A 130 -12.06 -0.42 20.42
N GLN A 131 -12.28 -0.90 19.20
CA GLN A 131 -12.69 -2.29 18.97
C GLN A 131 -12.07 -2.84 17.68
N GLY A 132 -11.65 -4.11 17.72
CA GLY A 132 -11.12 -4.86 16.61
C GLY A 132 -11.30 -6.36 16.81
N SER A 133 -10.61 -7.12 15.98
CA SER A 133 -10.51 -8.58 16.06
C SER A 133 -9.08 -8.99 16.34
N GLY A 134 -8.91 -10.26 16.64
CA GLY A 134 -7.63 -10.93 16.78
C GLY A 134 -7.80 -12.44 16.67
N PHE A 135 -6.74 -13.18 16.86
CA PHE A 135 -6.81 -14.65 16.93
C PHE A 135 -5.70 -15.22 17.79
N PHE A 136 -5.99 -16.32 18.46
CA PHE A 136 -4.98 -17.06 19.21
C PHE A 136 -4.01 -17.79 18.29
N ILE A 137 -2.73 -17.78 18.65
CA ILE A 137 -1.64 -18.47 17.98
C ILE A 137 -1.03 -19.59 18.84
N SER A 138 -1.46 -19.70 20.09
CA SER A 138 -1.02 -20.76 21.01
C SER A 138 -2.06 -21.03 22.08
N ALA A 139 -2.08 -22.26 22.59
CA ALA A 139 -3.04 -22.70 23.61
C ALA A 139 -2.89 -21.96 24.94
N ASP A 140 -1.72 -21.45 25.25
CA ASP A 140 -1.44 -20.69 26.47
C ASP A 140 -1.90 -19.23 26.41
N GLY A 141 -2.55 -18.80 25.30
CA GLY A 141 -3.24 -17.52 25.20
C GLY A 141 -2.45 -16.37 24.55
N TYR A 142 -1.35 -16.65 23.83
CA TYR A 142 -0.81 -15.63 22.93
C TYR A 142 -1.75 -15.42 21.76
N ALA A 143 -2.05 -14.15 21.45
CA ALA A 143 -2.91 -13.78 20.35
C ALA A 143 -2.35 -12.58 19.58
N VAL A 144 -2.67 -12.54 18.29
CA VAL A 144 -2.27 -11.49 17.34
C VAL A 144 -3.45 -10.57 17.08
N THR A 145 -3.17 -9.27 16.99
CA THR A 145 -4.10 -8.24 16.53
C THR A 145 -3.30 -7.13 15.81
N ASN A 146 -3.95 -6.06 15.35
CA ASN A 146 -3.24 -4.90 14.82
C ASN A 146 -2.73 -3.98 15.93
N ASN A 147 -1.62 -3.28 15.64
CA ASN A 147 -1.09 -2.24 16.53
C ASN A 147 -2.11 -1.13 16.75
N HIS A 148 -2.74 -0.59 15.69
CA HIS A 148 -3.71 0.50 15.80
C HIS A 148 -4.94 0.14 16.65
N VAL A 149 -5.22 -1.15 16.89
CA VAL A 149 -6.31 -1.59 17.78
C VAL A 149 -5.93 -1.41 19.25
N VAL A 150 -4.64 -1.56 19.61
CA VAL A 150 -4.18 -1.60 21.02
C VAL A 150 -3.21 -0.49 21.42
N GLU A 151 -2.75 0.34 20.47
CA GLU A 151 -1.65 1.31 20.66
C GLU A 151 -1.84 2.26 21.85
N LYS A 152 -3.07 2.73 22.07
CA LYS A 152 -3.40 3.69 23.16
C LYS A 152 -4.23 3.06 24.28
N ALA A 153 -4.21 1.72 24.37
CA ALA A 153 -5.03 0.98 25.30
C ALA A 153 -4.49 1.10 26.73
N THR A 154 -5.31 1.55 27.66
CA THR A 154 -5.08 1.41 29.10
C THR A 154 -5.45 0.02 29.57
N THR A 155 -6.52 -0.54 29.02
CA THR A 155 -6.94 -1.92 29.29
C THR A 155 -7.36 -2.61 28.00
N VAL A 156 -6.99 -3.89 27.89
CA VAL A 156 -7.39 -4.76 26.78
C VAL A 156 -8.27 -5.88 27.31
N GLN A 157 -9.45 -6.00 26.75
CA GLN A 157 -10.38 -7.10 27.02
C GLN A 157 -10.58 -7.92 25.75
N VAL A 158 -10.60 -9.22 25.89
CA VAL A 158 -10.78 -10.17 24.80
C VAL A 158 -12.03 -10.99 25.05
N THR A 159 -12.95 -11.03 24.09
CA THR A 159 -14.09 -11.95 24.12
C THR A 159 -13.83 -13.09 23.14
N ALA A 160 -13.78 -14.31 23.66
CA ALA A 160 -13.61 -15.53 22.87
C ALA A 160 -14.92 -15.96 22.20
N ASP A 161 -14.86 -16.96 21.32
CA ASP A 161 -16.04 -17.46 20.59
C ASP A 161 -17.13 -18.06 21.51
N ASP A 162 -16.73 -18.57 22.68
CA ASP A 162 -17.64 -19.05 23.73
C ASP A 162 -18.36 -17.91 24.48
N GLY A 163 -18.17 -16.66 24.11
CA GLY A 163 -18.76 -15.48 24.73
C GLY A 163 -18.11 -15.03 26.03
N LYS A 164 -17.10 -15.76 26.54
CA LYS A 164 -16.39 -15.37 27.74
C LYS A 164 -15.41 -14.25 27.49
N THR A 165 -15.33 -13.33 28.43
CA THR A 165 -14.43 -12.19 28.40
C THR A 165 -13.24 -12.41 29.33
N TYR A 166 -12.05 -12.12 28.82
CA TYR A 166 -10.78 -12.25 29.51
C TYR A 166 -10.03 -10.92 29.47
N THR A 167 -9.14 -10.71 30.44
CA THR A 167 -8.18 -9.61 30.42
C THR A 167 -6.95 -10.04 29.62
N ALA A 168 -6.40 -9.13 28.85
CA ALA A 168 -5.18 -9.36 28.11
C ALA A 168 -4.14 -8.27 28.43
N LYS A 169 -2.86 -8.66 28.35
CA LYS A 169 -1.71 -7.75 28.41
C LYS A 169 -1.12 -7.58 27.04
N VAL A 170 -0.77 -6.36 26.65
CA VAL A 170 0.04 -6.10 25.47
C VAL A 170 1.47 -6.51 25.78
N ILE A 171 1.99 -7.47 25.04
CA ILE A 171 3.38 -7.94 25.17
C ILE A 171 4.32 -7.01 24.40
N GLY A 172 3.90 -6.59 23.22
CA GLY A 172 4.61 -5.64 22.39
C GLY A 172 3.83 -5.28 21.13
N THR A 173 4.24 -4.19 20.52
CA THR A 173 3.64 -3.66 19.30
C THR A 173 4.70 -3.28 18.28
N ASP A 174 4.33 -3.30 17.02
CA ASP A 174 5.14 -2.80 15.91
C ASP A 174 4.29 -1.92 15.00
N SER A 175 4.44 -0.61 15.13
CA SER A 175 3.68 0.37 14.35
C SER A 175 4.00 0.34 12.85
N ARG A 176 5.19 -0.14 12.48
CA ARG A 176 5.65 -0.19 11.08
C ARG A 176 5.00 -1.31 10.28
N SER A 177 4.70 -2.43 10.91
CA SER A 177 3.94 -3.54 10.29
C SER A 177 2.49 -3.56 10.72
N ASP A 178 2.06 -2.66 11.61
CA ASP A 178 0.72 -2.62 12.20
C ASP A 178 0.32 -3.92 12.91
N LEU A 179 1.26 -4.55 13.62
CA LEU A 179 1.03 -5.79 14.37
C LEU A 179 1.22 -5.58 15.87
N ALA A 180 0.46 -6.34 16.64
CA ALA A 180 0.59 -6.42 18.10
C ALA A 180 0.45 -7.86 18.59
N LEU A 181 1.23 -8.20 19.61
CA LEU A 181 1.13 -9.44 20.37
C LEU A 181 0.51 -9.14 21.73
N ILE A 182 -0.57 -9.84 22.04
CA ILE A 182 -1.21 -9.77 23.34
C ILE A 182 -1.18 -11.13 24.03
N LYS A 183 -1.19 -11.13 25.36
CA LYS A 183 -1.27 -12.32 26.19
C LYS A 183 -2.60 -12.30 26.95
N VAL A 184 -3.47 -13.24 26.64
CA VAL A 184 -4.74 -13.44 27.32
C VAL A 184 -4.53 -14.33 28.53
N GLU A 185 -5.05 -13.92 29.69
CA GLU A 185 -4.93 -14.64 30.95
C GLU A 185 -6.22 -15.43 31.24
N GLY A 186 -6.13 -16.48 32.06
CA GLY A 186 -7.28 -17.18 32.61
C GLY A 186 -7.42 -18.65 32.25
N ARG A 187 -6.78 -19.15 31.19
CA ARG A 187 -6.74 -20.59 30.82
C ARG A 187 -5.53 -20.93 29.95
N ASN A 188 -5.24 -22.24 29.80
CA ASN A 188 -4.07 -22.71 29.00
C ASN A 188 -4.48 -23.68 27.89
N ASP A 189 -5.75 -23.64 27.48
CA ASP A 189 -6.33 -24.53 26.48
C ASP A 189 -7.16 -23.76 25.43
N PHE A 190 -6.73 -22.55 25.09
CA PHE A 190 -7.38 -21.76 24.05
C PHE A 190 -7.24 -22.46 22.68
N PRO A 191 -8.34 -22.56 21.90
CA PRO A 191 -8.24 -22.91 20.48
C PRO A 191 -7.36 -21.89 19.78
N TYR A 192 -6.45 -22.34 18.92
CA TYR A 192 -5.52 -21.46 18.21
C TYR A 192 -5.40 -21.84 16.75
N ALA A 193 -5.01 -20.87 15.91
CA ALA A 193 -4.79 -21.03 14.49
C ALA A 193 -3.29 -21.09 14.17
N LYS A 194 -2.93 -21.89 13.16
CA LYS A 194 -1.57 -22.00 12.65
C LYS A 194 -1.35 -20.96 11.55
N LEU A 195 -0.21 -20.27 11.57
CA LEU A 195 0.24 -19.43 10.46
C LEU A 195 0.71 -20.30 9.30
N ALA A 196 0.28 -19.97 8.07
CA ALA A 196 0.63 -20.70 6.86
C ALA A 196 2.16 -20.72 6.63
N ASP A 197 2.69 -21.85 6.19
CA ASP A 197 4.12 -21.98 5.90
C ASP A 197 4.47 -21.50 4.49
N ASN A 198 3.50 -21.51 3.59
CA ASN A 198 3.66 -21.10 2.20
C ASN A 198 2.86 -19.82 1.93
N ASN A 199 3.41 -19.01 1.05
CA ASN A 199 2.71 -17.83 0.56
C ASN A 199 1.57 -18.22 -0.40
N PRO A 200 0.37 -17.63 -0.29
CA PRO A 200 -0.74 -17.93 -1.18
C PRO A 200 -0.46 -17.43 -2.59
N ARG A 201 -1.08 -18.05 -3.59
CA ARG A 201 -1.03 -17.63 -5.00
C ARG A 201 -2.21 -16.69 -5.31
N ILE A 202 -2.05 -15.85 -6.30
CA ILE A 202 -3.17 -15.09 -6.87
C ILE A 202 -4.20 -16.07 -7.42
N GLY A 203 -5.48 -15.90 -7.02
CA GLY A 203 -6.59 -16.78 -7.35
C GLY A 203 -6.92 -17.83 -6.30
N ASP A 204 -6.08 -18.07 -5.30
CA ASP A 204 -6.39 -18.99 -4.21
C ASP A 204 -7.55 -18.43 -3.36
N TRP A 205 -8.49 -19.30 -2.98
CA TRP A 205 -9.60 -18.98 -2.11
C TRP A 205 -9.14 -18.57 -0.71
N VAL A 206 -9.82 -17.58 -0.14
CA VAL A 206 -9.54 -17.08 1.21
C VAL A 206 -10.82 -16.80 1.98
N LEU A 207 -10.72 -16.92 3.32
CA LEU A 207 -11.78 -16.60 4.26
C LEU A 207 -11.28 -15.52 5.21
N ALA A 208 -11.83 -14.30 5.11
CA ALA A 208 -11.57 -13.27 6.08
C ALA A 208 -12.53 -13.42 7.27
N VAL A 209 -11.97 -13.60 8.46
CA VAL A 209 -12.75 -13.83 9.68
C VAL A 209 -12.46 -12.72 10.69
N GLY A 210 -13.52 -12.21 11.31
CA GLY A 210 -13.43 -11.25 12.39
C GLY A 210 -14.53 -11.49 13.42
N ASN A 211 -14.37 -10.86 14.59
CA ASN A 211 -15.39 -10.89 15.64
C ASN A 211 -15.66 -9.47 16.16
N PRO A 212 -16.16 -8.56 15.30
CA PRO A 212 -16.19 -7.12 15.56
C PRO A 212 -17.06 -6.74 16.75
N PHE A 213 -17.89 -7.49 17.31
CA PHE A 213 -18.75 -7.11 18.44
C PHE A 213 -18.82 -8.18 19.53
N GLY A 214 -18.01 -9.24 19.43
CA GLY A 214 -18.11 -10.38 20.33
C GLY A 214 -19.44 -11.17 20.16
N LEU A 215 -20.10 -11.02 19.00
CA LEU A 215 -21.41 -11.62 18.71
C LEU A 215 -21.31 -12.96 17.98
N GLY A 216 -20.13 -13.59 18.01
CA GLY A 216 -19.94 -14.93 17.44
C GLY A 216 -19.32 -14.93 16.04
N GLY A 217 -18.60 -13.87 15.66
CA GLY A 217 -17.78 -13.82 14.46
C GLY A 217 -18.53 -13.56 13.14
N THR A 218 -17.81 -12.95 12.20
CA THR A 218 -18.26 -12.70 10.83
C THR A 218 -17.27 -13.34 9.88
N VAL A 219 -17.75 -14.07 8.87
CA VAL A 219 -16.93 -14.73 7.87
C VAL A 219 -17.31 -14.22 6.49
N THR A 220 -16.33 -13.86 5.71
CA THR A 220 -16.50 -13.52 4.30
C THR A 220 -15.51 -14.33 3.46
N ALA A 221 -15.89 -14.66 2.22
CA ALA A 221 -15.07 -15.43 1.30
C ALA A 221 -14.71 -14.60 0.08
N GLY A 222 -13.53 -14.87 -0.48
CA GLY A 222 -13.02 -14.25 -1.68
C GLY A 222 -11.76 -14.96 -2.16
N ILE A 223 -10.94 -14.28 -2.94
CA ILE A 223 -9.67 -14.80 -3.44
C ILE A 223 -8.51 -13.84 -3.15
N VAL A 224 -7.31 -14.33 -3.26
CA VAL A 224 -6.11 -13.48 -3.34
C VAL A 224 -6.12 -12.77 -4.69
N SER A 225 -6.32 -11.46 -4.68
CA SER A 225 -6.37 -10.64 -5.91
C SER A 225 -4.98 -10.17 -6.36
N ALA A 226 -4.07 -9.93 -5.42
CA ALA A 226 -2.70 -9.51 -5.70
C ALA A 226 -1.79 -9.74 -4.49
N ARG A 227 -0.46 -9.60 -4.70
CA ARG A 227 0.57 -9.67 -3.66
C ARG A 227 1.55 -8.51 -3.80
N GLY A 228 2.29 -8.21 -2.74
CA GLY A 228 3.30 -7.15 -2.78
C GLY A 228 2.72 -5.75 -2.92
N ARG A 229 1.47 -5.53 -2.45
CA ARG A 229 0.81 -4.22 -2.58
C ARG A 229 1.43 -3.19 -1.65
N ASP A 230 1.69 -2.03 -2.25
CA ASP A 230 1.99 -0.78 -1.57
C ASP A 230 0.70 0.02 -1.39
N ILE A 231 0.40 0.39 -0.18
CA ILE A 231 -0.76 1.22 0.14
C ILE A 231 -0.37 2.57 0.76
N GLY A 232 0.94 2.87 0.78
CA GLY A 232 1.49 4.10 1.34
C GLY A 232 1.47 4.12 2.87
N ALA A 233 1.45 2.96 3.54
CA ALA A 233 1.54 2.86 4.98
C ALA A 233 2.99 2.98 5.47
N GLY A 234 3.96 2.56 4.63
CA GLY A 234 5.37 2.69 5.00
C GLY A 234 6.33 1.99 4.04
N PRO A 235 7.64 2.06 4.35
CA PRO A 235 8.69 1.48 3.50
C PRO A 235 8.70 -0.05 3.52
N TYR A 236 7.94 -0.69 4.41
CA TYR A 236 7.84 -2.13 4.56
C TYR A 236 6.55 -2.71 3.98
N ASP A 237 5.79 -1.90 3.22
CA ASP A 237 4.53 -2.34 2.61
C ASP A 237 4.73 -3.57 1.72
N ASP A 238 3.98 -4.62 2.03
CA ASP A 238 4.00 -5.90 1.31
C ASP A 238 2.67 -6.65 1.50
N PHE A 239 1.57 -5.95 1.29
CA PHE A 239 0.27 -6.50 1.62
C PHE A 239 -0.22 -7.54 0.59
N ILE A 240 -0.95 -8.53 1.08
CA ILE A 240 -1.81 -9.39 0.27
C ILE A 240 -3.11 -8.63 0.04
N GLN A 241 -3.49 -8.43 -1.23
CA GLN A 241 -4.81 -7.91 -1.58
C GLN A 241 -5.78 -9.06 -1.73
N ILE A 242 -6.94 -8.94 -1.09
CA ILE A 242 -8.05 -9.89 -1.16
C ILE A 242 -9.33 -9.16 -1.57
N ASP A 243 -10.27 -9.87 -2.18
CA ASP A 243 -11.60 -9.33 -2.51
C ASP A 243 -12.69 -9.80 -1.53
N ALA A 244 -12.35 -10.67 -0.57
CA ALA A 244 -13.23 -10.99 0.55
C ALA A 244 -13.64 -9.69 1.26
N PRO A 245 -14.94 -9.43 1.47
CA PRO A 245 -15.40 -8.20 2.12
C PRO A 245 -14.85 -8.05 3.54
N VAL A 246 -14.06 -7.01 3.77
CA VAL A 246 -13.56 -6.62 5.10
C VAL A 246 -14.15 -5.27 5.46
N ASN A 247 -14.68 -5.14 6.67
CA ASN A 247 -15.28 -3.93 7.21
C ASN A 247 -14.75 -3.61 8.60
N LYS A 248 -15.23 -2.50 9.20
CA LYS A 248 -14.90 -2.10 10.57
C LYS A 248 -15.02 -3.27 11.55
N GLY A 249 -13.99 -3.43 12.38
CA GLY A 249 -13.90 -4.45 13.42
C GLY A 249 -13.30 -5.77 12.94
N ASN A 250 -13.13 -6.02 11.63
CA ASN A 250 -12.39 -7.18 11.15
C ASN A 250 -10.87 -6.96 11.20
N SER A 251 -10.39 -5.72 11.39
CA SER A 251 -8.97 -5.40 11.57
C SER A 251 -8.38 -6.18 12.73
N GLY A 252 -7.21 -6.79 12.52
CA GLY A 252 -6.54 -7.70 13.45
C GLY A 252 -7.01 -9.15 13.36
N GLY A 253 -8.14 -9.41 12.71
CA GLY A 253 -8.64 -10.78 12.47
C GLY A 253 -7.84 -11.47 11.36
N PRO A 254 -7.87 -12.83 11.35
CA PRO A 254 -7.13 -13.62 10.36
C PRO A 254 -7.82 -13.67 9.00
N THR A 255 -7.01 -13.80 7.95
CA THR A 255 -7.40 -14.34 6.66
C THR A 255 -6.86 -15.76 6.56
N PHE A 256 -7.74 -16.73 6.35
CA PHE A 256 -7.42 -18.16 6.24
C PHE A 256 -7.35 -18.60 4.78
N ASP A 257 -6.54 -19.62 4.52
CA ASP A 257 -6.64 -20.47 3.33
C ASP A 257 -7.75 -21.53 3.49
N VAL A 258 -7.96 -22.33 2.45
CA VAL A 258 -8.94 -23.44 2.46
C VAL A 258 -8.52 -24.63 3.33
N ASP A 259 -7.29 -24.68 3.82
CA ASP A 259 -6.79 -25.70 4.74
C ASP A 259 -6.97 -25.25 6.22
N GLY A 260 -7.38 -24.00 6.44
CA GLY A 260 -7.56 -23.39 7.76
C GLY A 260 -6.27 -22.82 8.37
N ASN A 261 -5.24 -22.56 7.57
CA ASN A 261 -4.06 -21.84 8.03
C ASN A 261 -4.22 -20.34 7.79
N VAL A 262 -3.66 -19.52 8.67
CA VAL A 262 -3.67 -18.07 8.54
C VAL A 262 -2.62 -17.64 7.52
N ILE A 263 -3.05 -17.10 6.38
CA ILE A 263 -2.18 -16.53 5.34
C ILE A 263 -1.86 -15.04 5.58
N GLY A 264 -2.64 -14.38 6.42
CA GLY A 264 -2.41 -12.96 6.74
C GLY A 264 -3.35 -12.43 7.81
N VAL A 265 -3.08 -11.19 8.25
CA VAL A 265 -3.85 -10.43 9.23
C VAL A 265 -4.55 -9.26 8.54
N ASN A 266 -5.88 -9.21 8.59
CA ASN A 266 -6.65 -8.10 8.02
C ASN A 266 -6.25 -6.79 8.68
N THR A 267 -5.96 -5.76 7.90
CA THR A 267 -5.54 -4.47 8.46
C THR A 267 -6.26 -3.28 7.85
N ALA A 268 -6.42 -3.22 6.54
CA ALA A 268 -6.96 -2.07 5.85
C ALA A 268 -7.88 -2.44 4.70
N ILE A 269 -8.67 -1.45 4.24
CA ILE A 269 -9.42 -1.51 2.99
C ILE A 269 -9.15 -0.27 2.14
N PHE A 270 -9.22 -0.42 0.83
CA PHE A 270 -9.40 0.72 -0.05
C PHE A 270 -10.91 0.98 -0.20
N SER A 271 -11.37 2.17 0.20
CA SER A 271 -12.80 2.48 0.15
C SER A 271 -13.05 3.97 -0.05
N PRO A 272 -13.70 4.36 -1.16
CA PRO A 272 -14.17 5.74 -1.36
C PRO A 272 -15.35 6.11 -0.43
N SER A 273 -16.20 5.14 -0.09
CA SER A 273 -17.43 5.35 0.67
C SER A 273 -17.35 4.95 2.14
N GLY A 274 -16.31 4.19 2.50
CA GLY A 274 -16.10 3.67 3.84
C GLY A 274 -16.57 2.24 4.08
N GLY A 275 -17.31 1.65 3.16
CA GLY A 275 -17.64 0.21 3.16
C GLY A 275 -16.74 -0.58 2.23
N SER A 276 -16.76 -1.90 2.31
CA SER A 276 -16.01 -2.77 1.42
C SER A 276 -16.46 -2.60 -0.03
N VAL A 277 -15.49 -2.44 -0.93
CA VAL A 277 -15.69 -2.44 -2.39
C VAL A 277 -14.93 -3.60 -3.06
N GLY A 278 -14.59 -4.65 -2.29
CA GLY A 278 -13.82 -5.79 -2.78
C GLY A 278 -12.31 -5.52 -2.89
N ILE A 279 -11.79 -4.55 -2.15
CA ILE A 279 -10.35 -4.27 -2.08
C ILE A 279 -9.96 -4.19 -0.60
N ALA A 280 -9.43 -5.27 -0.09
CA ALA A 280 -8.92 -5.36 1.28
C ALA A 280 -7.46 -5.83 1.30
N PHE A 281 -6.76 -5.51 2.38
CA PHE A 281 -5.34 -5.76 2.54
C PHE A 281 -5.08 -6.52 3.84
N ALA A 282 -4.27 -7.57 3.72
CA ALA A 282 -3.82 -8.38 4.84
C ALA A 282 -2.28 -8.38 4.92
N ILE A 283 -1.75 -8.31 6.13
CA ILE A 283 -0.32 -8.44 6.42
C ILE A 283 0.07 -9.91 6.25
N PRO A 284 1.05 -10.27 5.41
CA PRO A 284 1.40 -11.66 5.10
C PRO A 284 1.84 -12.46 6.33
N ALA A 285 1.57 -13.76 6.34
CA ALA A 285 1.90 -14.67 7.45
C ALA A 285 3.41 -14.76 7.74
N ASP A 286 4.28 -14.61 6.74
CA ASP A 286 5.73 -14.57 6.93
C ASP A 286 6.18 -13.33 7.70
N THR A 287 5.60 -12.17 7.38
CA THR A 287 5.79 -10.94 8.17
C THR A 287 5.28 -11.12 9.59
N VAL A 288 4.07 -11.69 9.77
CA VAL A 288 3.50 -11.96 11.09
C VAL A 288 4.41 -12.88 11.91
N LYS A 289 4.91 -13.98 11.33
CA LYS A 289 5.84 -14.90 12.03
C LYS A 289 7.08 -14.17 12.54
N THR A 290 7.72 -13.37 11.68
CA THR A 290 8.95 -12.64 11.99
C THR A 290 8.72 -11.63 13.11
N VAL A 291 7.67 -10.83 13.01
CA VAL A 291 7.34 -9.78 13.98
C VAL A 291 6.94 -10.38 15.33
N ILE A 292 6.03 -11.36 15.33
CA ILE A 292 5.51 -11.95 16.56
C ILE A 292 6.60 -12.70 17.34
N THR A 293 7.55 -13.35 16.65
CA THR A 293 8.70 -13.97 17.31
C THR A 293 9.51 -12.91 18.07
N GLN A 294 9.86 -11.79 17.45
CA GLN A 294 10.60 -10.73 18.12
C GLN A 294 9.79 -10.08 19.26
N LEU A 295 8.49 -9.82 19.07
CA LEU A 295 7.64 -9.27 20.12
C LEU A 295 7.53 -10.22 21.32
N LYS A 296 7.48 -11.52 21.09
CA LYS A 296 7.43 -12.54 22.15
C LYS A 296 8.75 -12.61 22.92
N ASP A 297 9.88 -12.57 22.23
CA ASP A 297 11.21 -12.78 22.82
C ASP A 297 11.77 -11.49 23.46
N HIS A 298 11.46 -10.31 22.88
CA HIS A 298 12.08 -9.05 23.26
C HIS A 298 11.10 -7.92 23.59
N GLY A 299 9.80 -8.11 23.37
CA GLY A 299 8.78 -7.07 23.58
C GLY A 299 8.77 -5.97 22.50
N SER A 300 9.75 -5.96 21.61
CA SER A 300 9.90 -4.96 20.54
C SER A 300 10.48 -5.59 19.29
N VAL A 301 10.33 -4.89 18.13
CA VAL A 301 10.90 -5.33 16.86
C VAL A 301 12.09 -4.47 16.50
N THR A 302 13.26 -5.10 16.40
CA THR A 302 14.48 -4.45 15.92
C THR A 302 14.67 -4.74 14.43
N ARG A 303 15.13 -3.74 13.68
CA ARG A 303 15.40 -3.85 12.25
C ARG A 303 16.78 -3.37 11.91
N GLY A 304 17.44 -4.07 10.99
CA GLY A 304 18.66 -3.60 10.39
C GLY A 304 18.46 -2.26 9.70
N TRP A 305 19.46 -1.40 9.77
CA TRP A 305 19.42 -0.05 9.22
C TRP A 305 20.78 0.32 8.63
N ILE A 306 20.76 0.98 7.48
CA ILE A 306 21.97 1.43 6.79
C ILE A 306 22.17 2.95 6.79
N GLY A 307 21.18 3.72 7.22
CA GLY A 307 21.28 5.18 7.34
C GLY A 307 21.24 5.90 6.01
N VAL A 308 20.38 5.46 5.09
CA VAL A 308 20.16 6.14 3.81
C VAL A 308 18.69 6.50 3.60
N GLN A 309 18.45 7.60 2.92
CA GLN A 309 17.15 7.89 2.29
C GLN A 309 17.18 7.33 0.87
N ILE A 310 16.20 6.52 0.54
CA ILE A 310 16.13 5.82 -0.75
C ILE A 310 14.87 6.20 -1.50
N GLN A 311 14.94 6.12 -2.81
CA GLN A 311 13.80 6.32 -3.71
C GLN A 311 13.83 5.36 -4.90
N PRO A 312 12.67 5.14 -5.55
CA PRO A 312 12.60 4.34 -6.77
C PRO A 312 13.40 4.98 -7.92
N VAL A 313 13.97 4.14 -8.77
CA VAL A 313 14.61 4.57 -10.02
C VAL A 313 13.53 4.62 -11.11
N THR A 314 13.01 5.83 -11.40
CA THR A 314 12.07 6.03 -12.52
C THR A 314 12.79 5.99 -13.87
N PRO A 315 12.08 5.83 -15.03
CA PRO A 315 12.70 5.88 -16.35
C PRO A 315 13.52 7.14 -16.59
N GLU A 316 13.03 8.30 -16.14
CA GLU A 316 13.69 9.60 -16.29
C GLU A 316 14.97 9.69 -15.44
N ILE A 317 14.92 9.11 -14.23
CA ILE A 317 16.10 8.99 -13.35
C ILE A 317 17.13 8.04 -13.97
N ALA A 318 16.68 6.88 -14.47
CA ALA A 318 17.55 5.91 -15.13
C ALA A 318 18.24 6.54 -16.35
N GLU A 319 17.51 7.25 -17.21
CA GLU A 319 18.07 7.99 -18.36
C GLU A 319 19.11 9.03 -17.90
N SER A 320 18.80 9.80 -16.85
CA SER A 320 19.69 10.85 -16.32
C SER A 320 20.97 10.28 -15.71
N LEU A 321 20.92 9.07 -15.16
CA LEU A 321 22.07 8.35 -14.59
C LEU A 321 22.79 7.44 -15.62
N GLY A 322 22.28 7.33 -16.86
CA GLY A 322 22.82 6.44 -17.88
C GLY A 322 22.63 4.95 -17.58
N LEU A 323 21.58 4.59 -16.82
CA LEU A 323 21.27 3.21 -16.48
C LEU A 323 20.58 2.50 -17.64
N LYS A 324 20.87 1.21 -17.82
CA LYS A 324 20.24 0.38 -18.86
C LYS A 324 18.82 -0.09 -18.49
N GLN A 325 18.50 -0.10 -17.21
CA GLN A 325 17.23 -0.61 -16.66
C GLN A 325 16.77 0.21 -15.44
N THR A 326 15.47 0.25 -15.22
CA THR A 326 14.86 0.83 -14.02
C THR A 326 14.85 -0.20 -12.89
N GLY A 327 15.97 -0.39 -12.22
CA GLY A 327 16.07 -1.35 -11.12
C GLY A 327 16.98 -0.81 -10.02
N GLY A 328 16.87 -1.40 -8.83
CA GLY A 328 17.63 -0.95 -7.67
C GLY A 328 16.96 0.19 -6.89
N ALA A 329 17.67 0.69 -5.90
CA ALA A 329 17.26 1.78 -5.04
C ALA A 329 18.23 2.94 -5.12
N LEU A 330 17.77 4.12 -5.57
CA LEU A 330 18.60 5.33 -5.62
C LEU A 330 18.78 5.88 -4.20
N VAL A 331 20.02 6.08 -3.79
CA VAL A 331 20.37 6.75 -2.52
C VAL A 331 20.20 8.27 -2.70
N ALA A 332 19.11 8.78 -2.18
CA ALA A 332 18.83 10.23 -2.22
C ALA A 332 19.73 10.99 -1.23
N ASP A 333 19.95 10.40 -0.06
CA ASP A 333 20.84 10.95 0.96
C ASP A 333 21.44 9.83 1.81
N ALA A 334 22.70 9.98 2.20
CA ALA A 334 23.38 9.09 3.15
C ALA A 334 23.66 9.91 4.40
N GLN A 335 23.12 9.48 5.53
CA GLN A 335 23.33 10.17 6.81
C GLN A 335 24.84 10.14 7.17
N PRO A 336 25.47 11.28 7.49
CA PRO A 336 26.92 11.37 7.65
C PRO A 336 27.52 10.37 8.67
N ASP A 337 26.78 10.11 9.76
CA ASP A 337 27.17 9.17 10.81
C ASP A 337 26.58 7.78 10.64
N GLY A 338 25.84 7.56 9.55
CA GLY A 338 25.15 6.31 9.24
C GLY A 338 26.11 5.20 8.78
N PRO A 339 25.71 3.93 8.92
CA PRO A 339 26.50 2.78 8.48
C PRO A 339 26.90 2.82 7.01
N ALA A 340 26.01 3.23 6.12
CA ALA A 340 26.26 3.29 4.68
C ALA A 340 27.29 4.38 4.33
N ALA A 341 27.18 5.58 4.93
CA ALA A 341 28.16 6.66 4.71
C ALA A 341 29.56 6.24 5.17
N LYS A 342 29.68 5.60 6.33
CA LYS A 342 30.95 5.04 6.85
C LYS A 342 31.55 3.99 5.93
N ALA A 343 30.72 3.25 5.19
CA ALA A 343 31.15 2.26 4.19
C ALA A 343 31.43 2.86 2.80
N GLY A 344 31.28 4.19 2.62
CA GLY A 344 31.52 4.88 1.37
C GLY A 344 30.38 4.80 0.37
N VAL A 345 29.15 4.68 0.83
CA VAL A 345 27.94 4.86 0.01
C VAL A 345 27.63 6.34 -0.07
N GLU A 346 27.57 6.88 -1.28
CA GLU A 346 27.35 8.29 -1.56
C GLU A 346 25.93 8.54 -2.11
N SER A 347 25.40 9.75 -1.90
CA SER A 347 24.18 10.20 -2.55
C SER A 347 24.32 10.16 -4.07
N GLY A 348 23.28 9.71 -4.78
CA GLY A 348 23.31 9.48 -6.24
C GLY A 348 23.77 8.07 -6.63
N SER A 349 24.27 7.25 -5.71
CA SER A 349 24.53 5.83 -5.97
C SER A 349 23.23 5.04 -6.04
N VAL A 350 23.19 3.99 -6.88
CA VAL A 350 22.06 3.04 -6.94
C VAL A 350 22.49 1.73 -6.30
N ILE A 351 21.76 1.29 -5.28
CA ILE A 351 21.96 -0.02 -4.65
C ILE A 351 21.27 -1.08 -5.51
N THR A 352 22.05 -2.01 -6.06
CA THR A 352 21.60 -3.01 -7.04
C THR A 352 21.48 -4.42 -6.44
N SER A 353 22.16 -4.71 -5.32
CA SER A 353 22.10 -6.01 -4.66
C SER A 353 22.38 -5.95 -3.17
N VAL A 354 21.85 -6.92 -2.42
CA VAL A 354 22.11 -7.17 -1.00
C VAL A 354 22.55 -8.61 -0.86
N ASN A 355 23.78 -8.85 -0.39
CA ASN A 355 24.39 -10.17 -0.27
C ASN A 355 24.32 -11.01 -1.57
N GLY A 356 24.44 -10.34 -2.74
CA GLY A 356 24.35 -10.95 -4.05
C GLY A 356 22.92 -11.13 -4.57
N ALA A 357 21.87 -11.01 -3.73
CA ALA A 357 20.49 -11.01 -4.17
C ALA A 357 20.13 -9.66 -4.83
N PRO A 358 19.57 -9.63 -6.06
CA PRO A 358 19.24 -8.40 -6.74
C PRO A 358 18.21 -7.57 -5.96
N VAL A 359 18.32 -6.26 -6.03
CA VAL A 359 17.37 -5.29 -5.49
C VAL A 359 16.51 -4.79 -6.66
N ASN A 360 15.21 -5.03 -6.59
CA ASN A 360 14.28 -4.64 -7.66
C ASN A 360 13.90 -3.15 -7.55
N ASP A 361 13.65 -2.68 -6.34
CA ASP A 361 13.25 -1.29 -6.05
C ASP A 361 13.63 -0.87 -4.61
N ALA A 362 13.30 0.35 -4.24
CA ALA A 362 13.61 0.91 -2.92
C ALA A 362 12.95 0.14 -1.76
N ARG A 363 11.72 -0.39 -1.95
CA ARG A 363 11.04 -1.19 -0.93
C ARG A 363 11.67 -2.56 -0.76
N ASP A 364 12.02 -3.20 -1.85
CA ASP A 364 12.73 -4.48 -1.81
C ASP A 364 14.06 -4.35 -1.03
N LEU A 365 14.78 -3.24 -1.22
CA LEU A 365 15.95 -2.92 -0.39
C LEU A 365 15.58 -2.76 1.08
N ALA A 366 14.57 -1.95 1.41
CA ALA A 366 14.14 -1.72 2.79
C ALA A 366 13.75 -3.02 3.48
N LYS A 367 13.00 -3.90 2.81
CA LYS A 367 12.61 -5.22 3.30
C LYS A 367 13.82 -6.13 3.55
N LYS A 368 14.74 -6.23 2.57
CA LYS A 368 15.95 -7.05 2.69
C LYS A 368 16.85 -6.60 3.85
N ILE A 369 17.04 -5.30 4.01
CA ILE A 369 17.83 -4.74 5.11
C ILE A 369 17.11 -4.88 6.45
N GLY A 370 15.82 -4.53 6.51
CA GLY A 370 15.01 -4.60 7.73
C GLY A 370 14.78 -6.02 8.26
N ALA A 371 14.90 -7.05 7.41
CA ALA A 371 14.85 -8.45 7.82
C ALA A 371 16.12 -8.97 8.50
N LEU A 372 17.23 -8.21 8.42
CA LEU A 372 18.51 -8.59 9.01
C LEU A 372 18.66 -7.95 10.40
N ALA A 373 19.39 -8.65 11.28
CA ALA A 373 19.64 -8.15 12.62
C ALA A 373 20.61 -6.94 12.61
N PRO A 374 20.46 -5.97 13.53
CA PRO A 374 21.48 -4.97 13.80
C PRO A 374 22.83 -5.63 14.11
N GLY A 375 23.93 -5.02 13.69
CA GLY A 375 25.28 -5.57 13.83
C GLY A 375 25.69 -6.55 12.72
N ALA A 376 24.77 -7.05 11.90
CA ALA A 376 25.11 -7.93 10.80
C ALA A 376 25.93 -7.20 9.71
N ALA A 377 26.95 -7.88 9.18
CA ALA A 377 27.72 -7.38 8.03
C ALA A 377 27.03 -7.77 6.73
N VAL A 378 26.73 -6.80 5.86
CA VAL A 378 25.99 -6.97 4.61
C VAL A 378 26.81 -6.45 3.44
N LYS A 379 26.89 -7.22 2.36
CA LYS A 379 27.50 -6.79 1.10
C LYS A 379 26.46 -6.09 0.23
N LEU A 380 26.68 -4.81 -0.08
CA LEU A 380 25.85 -4.02 -1.00
C LEU A 380 26.56 -3.90 -2.35
N GLY A 381 25.88 -4.31 -3.41
CA GLY A 381 26.27 -3.95 -4.77
C GLY A 381 25.77 -2.55 -5.08
N LEU A 382 26.66 -1.69 -5.56
CA LEU A 382 26.38 -0.29 -5.90
C LEU A 382 26.70 -0.04 -7.36
N LEU A 383 25.93 0.82 -7.99
CA LEU A 383 26.27 1.47 -9.24
C LEU A 383 26.41 2.97 -8.98
N SER A 384 27.63 3.50 -9.10
CA SER A 384 27.95 4.91 -8.87
C SER A 384 28.75 5.45 -10.03
N ASN A 385 28.29 6.55 -10.64
CA ASN A 385 28.95 7.19 -11.80
C ASN A 385 29.27 6.20 -12.96
N GLY A 386 28.35 5.23 -13.20
CA GLY A 386 28.51 4.21 -14.23
C GLY A 386 29.45 3.04 -13.88
N ALA A 387 30.08 3.05 -12.70
CA ALA A 387 30.96 1.99 -12.21
C ALA A 387 30.27 1.11 -11.16
N GLU A 388 30.39 -0.20 -11.29
CA GLU A 388 29.92 -1.15 -10.27
C GLU A 388 30.96 -1.26 -9.15
N LYS A 389 30.47 -1.22 -7.92
CA LYS A 389 31.27 -1.35 -6.69
C LYS A 389 30.55 -2.22 -5.67
N THR A 390 31.28 -3.01 -4.90
CA THR A 390 30.72 -3.72 -3.75
C THR A 390 31.32 -3.15 -2.47
N VAL A 391 30.46 -2.82 -1.50
CA VAL A 391 30.86 -2.35 -0.17
C VAL A 391 30.29 -3.26 0.91
N THR A 392 30.99 -3.39 2.02
CA THR A 392 30.46 -4.11 3.19
C THR A 392 30.00 -3.08 4.23
N VAL A 393 28.75 -3.19 4.64
CA VAL A 393 28.12 -2.32 5.62
C VAL A 393 27.76 -3.13 6.85
N THR A 394 28.16 -2.68 8.04
CA THR A 394 27.68 -3.23 9.31
C THR A 394 26.37 -2.51 9.66
N LEU A 395 25.27 -3.25 9.76
CA LEU A 395 23.96 -2.67 10.01
C LEU A 395 23.89 -2.03 11.40
N GLY A 396 23.31 -0.84 11.45
CA GLY A 396 22.86 -0.23 12.70
C GLY A 396 21.46 -0.70 13.06
N GLU A 397 20.97 -0.27 14.20
CA GLU A 397 19.57 -0.39 14.59
C GLU A 397 18.79 0.80 14.03
N LEU A 398 17.59 0.52 13.49
CA LEU A 398 16.72 1.55 12.96
C LEU A 398 16.22 2.47 14.08
N PRO A 399 16.56 3.78 14.08
CA PRO A 399 16.14 4.70 15.13
C PRO A 399 14.61 4.81 15.25
N GLU A 400 14.12 4.96 16.47
CA GLU A 400 12.74 5.38 16.72
C GLU A 400 12.51 6.79 16.16
N GLN A 401 11.41 6.98 15.42
CA GLN A 401 11.08 8.29 14.84
C GLN A 401 10.76 9.31 15.93
N ARG A 402 11.60 10.36 16.05
CA ARG A 402 11.20 11.62 16.67
C ARG A 402 10.67 12.54 15.59
N GLU A 403 9.40 12.93 15.70
CA GLU A 403 8.77 13.90 14.79
C GLU A 403 9.46 15.26 14.87
N ALA A 404 9.99 15.74 13.73
CA ALA A 404 10.50 17.10 13.57
C ALA A 404 9.38 17.98 13.02
N ARG A 405 9.00 19.05 13.77
CA ARG A 405 8.08 20.10 13.33
C ARG A 405 8.80 21.06 12.37
N ALA A 406 8.11 21.40 11.27
CA ALA A 406 8.52 22.43 10.32
C ALA A 406 7.71 23.71 10.54
N ASP A 407 8.38 24.87 10.68
CA ASP A 407 7.80 26.21 10.66
C ASP A 407 8.16 26.92 9.35
N THR A 408 7.19 27.66 8.80
CA THR A 408 7.29 28.49 7.57
C THR A 408 7.52 29.96 7.93
N PRO A 409 8.24 30.83 7.16
CA PRO A 409 7.63 31.68 6.13
C PRO A 409 8.50 32.09 4.92
N ALA A 410 7.86 32.69 3.87
CA ALA A 410 8.42 33.19 2.62
C ALA A 410 8.93 34.68 2.77
N PRO A 411 9.72 35.30 1.79
CA PRO A 411 9.24 35.72 0.49
C PRO A 411 10.27 35.86 -0.71
N ASP A 412 9.71 35.97 -1.89
CA ASP A 412 9.94 36.63 -3.21
C ASP A 412 11.30 36.78 -3.89
N SER A 413 11.41 36.27 -5.13
CA SER A 413 11.41 36.89 -6.47
C SER A 413 12.16 36.11 -7.55
N ASP A 414 11.60 36.20 -8.76
CA ASP A 414 12.05 35.92 -10.14
C ASP A 414 11.89 34.50 -10.71
N THR A 415 10.94 34.45 -11.67
CA THR A 415 10.50 33.25 -12.38
C THR A 415 11.34 33.03 -13.65
N GLY A 416 12.15 31.96 -13.66
CA GLY A 416 12.81 31.47 -14.88
C GLY A 416 11.88 30.55 -15.70
N ARG A 417 12.30 30.17 -16.93
CA ARG A 417 11.58 29.30 -17.89
C ARG A 417 11.06 27.95 -17.35
N LEU A 418 11.39 27.57 -16.12
CA LEU A 418 10.90 26.35 -15.45
C LEU A 418 9.67 26.61 -14.58
N GLY A 419 9.26 27.91 -14.40
CA GLY A 419 8.19 28.27 -13.47
C GLY A 419 8.61 28.19 -12.01
N LEU A 420 9.90 28.41 -11.70
CA LEU A 420 10.41 28.46 -10.32
C LEU A 420 10.91 29.87 -9.98
N THR A 421 10.49 30.39 -8.85
CA THR A 421 11.14 31.51 -8.20
C THR A 421 12.10 30.99 -7.15
N LEU A 422 13.33 31.49 -7.15
CA LEU A 422 14.45 30.93 -6.41
C LEU A 422 15.14 32.01 -5.57
N ALA A 423 15.55 31.66 -4.35
CA ALA A 423 16.39 32.47 -3.48
C ALA A 423 17.50 31.62 -2.85
N PRO A 424 18.64 32.21 -2.44
CA PRO A 424 19.62 31.49 -1.64
C PRO A 424 18.99 30.97 -0.34
N ALA A 425 19.23 29.70 0.01
CA ALA A 425 18.60 29.10 1.21
C ALA A 425 18.92 29.88 2.49
N GLY A 426 20.16 30.39 2.64
CA GLY A 426 20.57 31.18 3.79
C GLY A 426 19.85 32.56 3.93
N SER A 427 19.12 33.02 2.91
CA SER A 427 18.34 34.25 2.95
C SER A 427 16.88 34.06 3.37
N VAL A 428 16.43 32.78 3.50
CA VAL A 428 15.05 32.44 3.86
C VAL A 428 15.03 31.67 5.17
N GLY A 429 14.31 32.18 6.18
CA GLY A 429 14.19 31.52 7.47
C GLY A 429 13.66 30.09 7.34
N GLY A 430 14.32 29.13 8.03
CA GLY A 430 13.93 27.71 8.01
C GLY A 430 14.44 26.89 6.83
N ALA A 431 15.00 27.50 5.77
CA ALA A 431 15.50 26.79 4.58
C ALA A 431 16.91 26.19 4.76
N GLY A 432 17.60 26.54 5.86
CA GLY A 432 18.99 26.12 6.11
C GLY A 432 20.03 27.03 5.47
N SER A 433 21.31 26.65 5.57
CA SER A 433 22.44 27.47 5.07
C SER A 433 22.95 27.03 3.70
N GLN A 434 22.51 25.90 3.18
CA GLN A 434 23.03 25.32 1.93
C GLN A 434 21.92 25.19 0.89
N GLY A 435 22.25 25.47 -0.38
CA GLY A 435 21.36 25.28 -1.50
C GLY A 435 20.55 26.52 -1.89
N VAL A 436 19.57 26.30 -2.75
CA VAL A 436 18.68 27.33 -3.30
C VAL A 436 17.24 26.96 -3.02
N VAL A 437 16.52 27.81 -2.28
CA VAL A 437 15.13 27.55 -1.90
C VAL A 437 14.18 27.99 -3.02
N VAL A 438 13.15 27.19 -3.24
CA VAL A 438 12.03 27.48 -4.13
C VAL A 438 11.02 28.32 -3.35
N THR A 439 10.91 29.61 -3.69
CA THR A 439 9.98 30.53 -3.02
C THR A 439 8.60 30.55 -3.69
N ARG A 440 8.52 30.16 -4.98
CA ARG A 440 7.25 30.06 -5.71
C ARG A 440 7.37 29.02 -6.83
N VAL A 441 6.27 28.32 -7.10
CA VAL A 441 6.12 27.40 -8.22
C VAL A 441 4.90 27.83 -9.03
N GLU A 442 5.07 28.02 -10.35
CA GLU A 442 3.96 28.27 -11.27
C GLU A 442 3.15 26.98 -11.46
N ALA A 443 1.82 27.05 -11.29
CA ALA A 443 0.95 25.90 -11.29
C ALA A 443 1.03 25.05 -12.58
N ASP A 444 1.22 25.70 -13.73
CA ASP A 444 1.30 25.06 -15.04
C ASP A 444 2.75 24.89 -15.55
N GLY A 445 3.74 25.23 -14.70
CA GLY A 445 5.16 25.16 -15.03
C GLY A 445 5.71 23.73 -15.06
N LEU A 446 6.82 23.53 -15.79
CA LEU A 446 7.53 22.24 -15.82
C LEU A 446 7.95 21.77 -14.42
N ALA A 447 8.28 22.69 -13.53
CA ALA A 447 8.64 22.36 -12.15
C ALA A 447 7.46 21.83 -11.33
N ALA A 448 6.25 22.38 -11.52
CA ALA A 448 5.04 21.86 -10.89
C ALA A 448 4.74 20.44 -11.35
N GLN A 449 4.86 20.16 -12.66
CA GLN A 449 4.71 18.82 -13.23
C GLN A 449 5.76 17.85 -12.72
N ALA A 450 6.99 18.31 -12.46
CA ALA A 450 8.07 17.53 -11.86
C ALA A 450 7.91 17.38 -10.33
N GLY A 451 6.87 17.96 -9.71
CA GLY A 451 6.53 17.78 -8.30
C GLY A 451 7.30 18.69 -7.34
N PHE A 452 7.84 19.83 -7.81
CA PHE A 452 8.38 20.87 -6.93
C PHE A 452 7.27 21.60 -6.17
N LYS A 453 7.61 22.00 -4.95
CA LYS A 453 6.73 22.78 -4.07
C LYS A 453 7.47 23.99 -3.51
N THR A 454 6.72 25.01 -3.15
CA THR A 454 7.27 26.13 -2.38
C THR A 454 7.86 25.62 -1.07
N GLY A 455 9.06 26.09 -0.72
CA GLY A 455 9.84 25.63 0.44
C GLY A 455 10.83 24.52 0.13
N ASP A 456 10.80 23.91 -1.05
CA ASP A 456 11.80 22.95 -1.48
C ASP A 456 13.18 23.63 -1.62
N VAL A 457 14.25 22.93 -1.22
CA VAL A 457 15.63 23.43 -1.33
C VAL A 457 16.41 22.59 -2.32
N ILE A 458 16.85 23.19 -3.42
CA ILE A 458 17.71 22.55 -4.43
C ILE A 458 19.13 22.54 -3.89
N LEU A 459 19.72 21.37 -3.70
CA LEU A 459 21.07 21.17 -3.14
C LEU A 459 22.13 21.02 -4.22
N ASP A 460 21.81 20.25 -5.28
CA ASP A 460 22.68 20.10 -6.45
C ASP A 460 21.88 19.82 -7.72
N ILE A 461 22.53 20.02 -8.87
CA ILE A 461 22.00 19.78 -10.21
C ILE A 461 23.05 19.02 -11.02
N GLY A 462 22.73 17.79 -11.44
CA GLY A 462 23.65 16.94 -12.17
C GLY A 462 24.95 16.64 -11.43
N GLY A 463 24.88 16.50 -10.09
CA GLY A 463 26.02 16.27 -9.22
C GLY A 463 26.85 17.51 -8.87
N LYS A 464 26.45 18.71 -9.33
CA LYS A 464 27.11 19.99 -9.01
C LYS A 464 26.30 20.72 -7.93
N MET A 465 26.92 21.02 -6.80
CA MET A 465 26.29 21.80 -5.74
C MET A 465 25.90 23.20 -6.23
N VAL A 466 24.76 23.72 -5.77
CA VAL A 466 24.27 25.05 -6.08
C VAL A 466 24.07 25.83 -4.78
N GLY A 467 24.49 27.10 -4.77
CA GLY A 467 24.36 27.98 -3.60
C GLY A 467 23.52 29.22 -3.85
N ASN A 468 23.27 29.55 -5.11
CA ASN A 468 22.48 30.72 -5.51
C ASN A 468 21.72 30.46 -6.82
N PRO A 469 20.71 31.29 -7.14
CA PRO A 469 19.91 31.12 -8.38
C PRO A 469 20.71 31.18 -9.68
N ALA A 470 21.88 31.83 -9.71
CA ALA A 470 22.74 31.89 -10.89
C ALA A 470 23.40 30.53 -11.16
N ASP A 471 23.81 29.80 -10.11
CA ASP A 471 24.36 28.46 -10.23
C ASP A 471 23.32 27.51 -10.83
N VAL A 472 22.06 27.62 -10.41
CA VAL A 472 20.95 26.83 -10.97
C VAL A 472 20.79 27.11 -12.46
N ARG A 473 20.72 28.39 -12.87
CA ARG A 473 20.62 28.76 -14.30
C ARG A 473 21.79 28.24 -15.11
N LYS A 474 23.02 28.34 -14.59
CA LYS A 474 24.23 27.86 -15.25
C LYS A 474 24.22 26.34 -15.41
N ALA A 475 23.91 25.60 -14.36
CA ALA A 475 23.86 24.13 -14.41
C ALA A 475 22.80 23.62 -15.39
N LEU A 476 21.65 24.29 -15.49
CA LEU A 476 20.60 23.98 -16.46
C LEU A 476 21.05 24.30 -17.91
N ALA A 477 21.74 25.42 -18.12
CA ALA A 477 22.28 25.79 -19.42
C ALA A 477 23.36 24.79 -19.88
N ASP A 478 24.26 24.40 -18.97
CA ASP A 478 25.30 23.39 -19.25
C ASP A 478 24.66 22.04 -19.64
N ALA A 479 23.62 21.60 -18.92
CA ALA A 479 22.94 20.36 -19.22
C ALA A 479 22.22 20.40 -20.59
N ARG A 480 21.60 21.51 -20.94
CA ARG A 480 21.03 21.73 -22.31
C ARG A 480 22.08 21.71 -23.37
N GLY A 481 23.22 22.38 -23.16
CA GLY A 481 24.36 22.40 -24.07
C GLY A 481 24.95 21.00 -24.32
N GLN A 482 24.80 20.09 -23.38
CA GLN A 482 25.19 18.67 -23.52
C GLN A 482 24.11 17.82 -24.20
N GLY A 483 23.00 18.39 -24.66
CA GLY A 483 21.92 17.67 -25.31
C GLY A 483 21.09 16.77 -24.39
N LYS A 484 21.16 16.96 -23.08
CA LYS A 484 20.38 16.18 -22.11
C LYS A 484 18.90 16.56 -22.18
N ARG A 485 18.02 15.57 -22.18
CA ARG A 485 16.57 15.78 -22.11
C ARG A 485 16.10 16.11 -20.70
N ASN A 486 16.70 15.44 -19.71
CA ASN A 486 16.42 15.61 -18.30
C ASN A 486 17.72 15.91 -17.56
N VAL A 487 17.63 16.64 -16.46
CA VAL A 487 18.72 16.81 -15.50
C VAL A 487 18.26 16.39 -14.12
N LEU A 488 19.10 15.66 -13.42
CA LEU A 488 18.81 15.20 -12.07
C LEU A 488 19.11 16.33 -11.08
N MET A 489 18.13 16.67 -10.26
CA MET A 489 18.24 17.66 -9.18
C MET A 489 18.05 16.98 -7.84
N ARG A 490 18.97 17.19 -6.90
CA ARG A 490 18.79 16.77 -5.51
C ARG A 490 18.10 17.88 -4.74
N VAL A 491 16.94 17.55 -4.19
CA VAL A 491 16.02 18.51 -3.57
C VAL A 491 15.66 18.03 -2.17
N LYS A 492 15.76 18.92 -1.18
CA LYS A 492 15.24 18.71 0.17
C LYS A 492 13.82 19.28 0.24
N SER A 493 12.84 18.42 0.55
CA SER A 493 11.43 18.75 0.63
C SER A 493 10.85 18.24 1.94
N SER A 494 10.23 19.08 2.74
CA SER A 494 9.62 18.70 4.02
C SER A 494 10.53 17.83 4.93
N GLY A 495 11.82 18.17 5.00
CA GLY A 495 12.80 17.45 5.81
C GLY A 495 13.42 16.20 5.18
N ALA A 496 12.89 15.70 4.06
CA ALA A 496 13.43 14.58 3.31
C ALA A 496 14.17 15.03 2.05
N THR A 497 15.24 14.33 1.68
CA THR A 497 15.98 14.57 0.43
C THR A 497 15.54 13.59 -0.63
N LYS A 498 15.31 14.09 -1.84
CA LYS A 498 14.95 13.29 -3.02
C LYS A 498 15.66 13.82 -4.27
N PHE A 499 15.79 12.95 -5.27
CA PHE A 499 16.15 13.35 -6.62
C PHE A 499 14.90 13.58 -7.47
N VAL A 500 14.91 14.65 -8.24
CA VAL A 500 13.86 14.99 -9.20
C VAL A 500 14.51 15.09 -10.58
N ALA A 501 14.02 14.31 -11.54
CA ALA A 501 14.42 14.44 -12.92
C ALA A 501 13.65 15.61 -13.56
N MET A 502 14.34 16.75 -13.76
CA MET A 502 13.74 17.94 -14.34
C MET A 502 13.86 17.91 -15.87
N PRO A 503 12.74 17.91 -16.61
CA PRO A 503 12.78 18.02 -18.07
C PRO A 503 13.28 19.41 -18.48
N LEU A 504 14.26 19.44 -19.42
CA LEU A 504 14.90 20.68 -19.83
C LEU A 504 14.13 21.43 -20.92
N GLY A 505 13.04 20.87 -21.44
CA GLY A 505 12.28 21.41 -22.57
C GLY A 505 13.07 21.29 -23.88
N ARG A 506 12.41 21.23 -25.01
CA ARG A 506 13.09 21.37 -26.32
C ARG A 506 13.55 22.81 -26.45
N ALA A 507 14.82 23.00 -26.87
CA ALA A 507 15.39 24.29 -27.20
C ALA A 507 14.61 24.93 -28.36
#